data_fc691e98dacff6ee278a9ab8da889260
#
_entry.id   fc691e98dacff6ee278a9ab8da889260
#
_cell.length_a   1.000
_cell.length_b   1.000
_cell.length_c   1.000
_cell.angle_alpha   90.00
_cell.angle_beta   90.00
_cell.angle_gamma   90.00
#
_symmetry.space_group_name_H-M   'P 1'
#
loop_
_entity.id
_entity.type
_entity.pdbx_description
1 polymer ?
#
loop_
_entity_poly.entity_id
_entity_poly.type
_entity_poly.pdbx_seq_one_letter_code
_entity_poly.pdbx_strand_id
1 'polypeptide(L)'
;MSVHDEVSDPHDGPPLLCSDCFQDAGLKLDAARFGLSSRQPCPHCGSLTGALLDLGRIRWVAHRFFVLGSLTKVDYGGAPRIEFNNLRANEVSFAGGLQQDVDLICEKAQLGFFHYGPPLWRLGHIEPLEALQDGDRATSVIKRILTEYPVFSLQPGVPFFRLRKDVSRPGDATEFDSAPNLMCGTGRLDATDMPVLYGSSDLQLCVHECRVTVDDSLHVATLEATRPLRLLDLTAVLEEDCTAFESLDMTVHLLFLAGTHSYPISRTIGAAAKDAGFDGVLFPSYFSLLRTGAPFLETAYGLTARAFPGSAAREGEKIVPNIAVFGRPIADGRLVVRCINRVYLRQAAYDLGFGPAQI
;
A
#
# COMPACT_ATOMS: atom_id res chain seq x y z
N MET A 1 8.99 16.04 2.37
CA MET A 1 8.58 16.19 3.78
C MET A 1 8.65 14.80 4.36
N SER A 2 9.46 14.59 5.41
CA SER A 2 9.53 13.28 6.07
C SER A 2 8.15 12.98 6.63
N VAL A 3 7.63 11.80 6.33
CA VAL A 3 6.49 11.24 7.03
C VAL A 3 6.99 10.93 8.45
N HIS A 4 7.06 11.97 9.30
CA HIS A 4 7.01 11.76 10.71
C HIS A 4 5.57 11.42 10.99
N ASP A 5 5.32 10.13 11.26
CA ASP A 5 4.12 9.73 11.95
C ASP A 5 3.96 10.69 13.13
N GLU A 6 3.08 11.67 13.00
CA GLU A 6 2.53 12.36 14.14
C GLU A 6 1.78 11.27 14.91
N VAL A 7 2.51 10.59 15.80
CA VAL A 7 1.89 10.00 16.97
C VAL A 7 1.14 11.17 17.59
N SER A 8 -0.14 11.26 17.30
CA SER A 8 -1.04 12.18 17.98
C SER A 8 -0.72 12.01 19.45
N ASP A 9 -0.21 13.07 20.05
CA ASP A 9 0.32 13.11 21.39
C ASP A 9 -0.79 12.75 22.42
N PRO A 10 -0.99 11.49 22.74
CA PRO A 10 -1.74 11.15 23.92
C PRO A 10 -0.70 11.15 25.04
N HIS A 11 -0.71 12.16 25.87
CA HIS A 11 -0.05 12.11 27.15
C HIS A 11 -0.66 10.97 27.97
N ASP A 12 -0.23 9.75 27.73
CA ASP A 12 -0.72 8.54 28.40
C ASP A 12 -0.03 8.35 29.77
N GLY A 13 0.24 9.43 30.46
CA GLY A 13 0.72 9.40 31.82
C GLY A 13 2.26 9.51 31.97
N PRO A 14 2.78 9.23 33.18
CA PRO A 14 4.20 9.32 33.45
C PRO A 14 4.99 8.21 32.73
N PRO A 15 6.29 8.43 32.48
CA PRO A 15 7.18 7.38 31.97
C PRO A 15 7.17 6.14 32.86
N LEU A 16 7.19 4.95 32.26
CA LEU A 16 7.19 3.66 32.94
C LEU A 16 8.51 2.92 32.82
N LEU A 17 9.20 3.09 31.70
CA LEU A 17 10.51 2.48 31.42
C LEU A 17 11.29 3.33 30.39
N CYS A 18 12.47 2.90 29.97
CA CYS A 18 13.24 3.55 28.92
C CYS A 18 13.81 2.53 27.93
N SER A 19 14.39 3.03 26.82
CA SER A 19 15.02 2.18 25.80
C SER A 19 16.12 1.27 26.34
N ASP A 20 16.85 1.70 27.40
CA ASP A 20 17.90 0.89 28.00
C ASP A 20 17.41 -0.29 28.84
N CYS A 21 16.09 -0.36 29.11
CA CYS A 21 15.48 -1.50 29.78
C CYS A 21 15.41 -2.76 28.91
N PHE A 22 15.44 -2.60 27.59
CA PHE A 22 15.31 -3.71 26.65
C PHE A 22 16.65 -4.43 26.41
N GLN A 23 16.57 -5.75 26.23
CA GLN A 23 17.72 -6.63 25.95
C GLN A 23 17.91 -6.82 24.43
N ASP A 24 16.80 -6.97 23.67
CA ASP A 24 16.88 -7.07 22.22
C ASP A 24 17.33 -5.76 21.60
N ALA A 25 18.37 -5.83 20.75
CA ALA A 25 18.98 -4.64 20.17
C ALA A 25 18.07 -3.89 19.21
N GLY A 26 17.24 -4.60 18.43
CA GLY A 26 16.29 -4.00 17.51
C GLY A 26 15.17 -3.29 18.25
N LEU A 27 14.60 -3.94 19.26
CA LEU A 27 13.58 -3.35 20.11
C LEU A 27 14.13 -2.13 20.88
N LYS A 28 15.36 -2.21 21.37
CA LYS A 28 16.06 -1.08 22.03
C LYS A 28 16.23 0.11 21.10
N LEU A 29 16.60 -0.12 19.83
CA LEU A 29 16.76 0.93 18.83
C LEU A 29 15.42 1.58 18.46
N ASP A 30 14.36 0.80 18.26
CA ASP A 30 13.02 1.34 18.03
C ASP A 30 12.53 2.13 19.24
N ALA A 31 12.73 1.62 20.46
CA ALA A 31 12.38 2.31 21.68
C ALA A 31 13.17 3.64 21.86
N ALA A 32 14.44 3.67 21.48
CA ALA A 32 15.24 4.89 21.50
C ALA A 32 14.76 5.92 20.47
N ARG A 33 14.32 5.46 19.29
CA ARG A 33 13.82 6.31 18.20
C ARG A 33 12.51 6.99 18.56
N PHE A 34 11.59 6.28 19.22
CA PHE A 34 10.22 6.76 19.51
C PHE A 34 10.02 7.24 20.93
N GLY A 35 10.99 7.02 21.81
CA GLY A 35 10.96 7.48 23.19
C GLY A 35 11.30 8.97 23.34
N LEU A 36 10.96 9.50 24.51
CA LEU A 36 11.25 10.89 24.88
C LEU A 36 12.68 11.06 25.38
N SER A 37 13.42 11.96 24.77
CA SER A 37 14.71 12.39 25.32
C SER A 37 14.48 13.20 26.60
N SER A 38 14.97 12.71 27.73
CA SER A 38 14.83 13.35 29.04
C SER A 38 16.09 13.18 29.85
N ARG A 39 16.31 14.12 30.78
CA ARG A 39 17.38 14.02 31.81
C ARG A 39 16.87 13.37 33.10
N GLN A 40 15.64 12.96 33.17
CA GLN A 40 15.09 12.28 34.32
C GLN A 40 15.57 10.82 34.34
N PRO A 41 15.87 10.26 35.51
CA PRO A 41 16.20 8.85 35.61
C PRO A 41 15.01 7.98 35.25
N CYS A 42 15.29 6.87 34.56
CA CYS A 42 14.25 5.89 34.25
C CYS A 42 13.65 5.34 35.57
N PRO A 43 12.31 5.32 35.71
CA PRO A 43 11.70 4.81 36.95
C PRO A 43 11.88 3.31 37.14
N HIS A 44 12.21 2.56 36.09
CA HIS A 44 12.44 1.12 36.17
C HIS A 44 13.89 0.74 36.43
N CYS A 45 14.84 1.24 35.59
CA CYS A 45 16.25 0.84 35.67
C CYS A 45 17.21 1.92 36.21
N GLY A 46 16.73 3.14 36.40
CA GLY A 46 17.56 4.26 36.89
C GLY A 46 18.46 4.89 35.83
N SER A 47 18.47 4.41 34.58
CA SER A 47 19.29 4.98 33.50
C SER A 47 18.94 6.44 33.25
N LEU A 48 19.98 7.26 32.97
CA LEU A 48 19.88 8.67 32.59
C LEU A 48 20.05 8.88 31.07
N THR A 49 20.35 7.82 30.33
CA THR A 49 20.70 7.88 28.90
C THR A 49 19.61 7.31 27.98
N GLY A 50 18.78 6.41 28.51
CA GLY A 50 17.69 5.80 27.74
C GLY A 50 16.54 6.77 27.46
N ALA A 51 15.99 6.72 26.28
CA ALA A 51 14.78 7.46 25.92
C ALA A 51 13.57 6.93 26.72
N LEU A 52 12.82 7.82 27.37
CA LEU A 52 11.72 7.44 28.25
C LEU A 52 10.46 7.07 27.46
N LEU A 53 9.76 6.07 27.93
CA LEU A 53 8.52 5.54 27.33
C LEU A 53 7.39 5.57 28.35
N ASP A 54 6.32 6.25 27.99
CA ASP A 54 5.00 6.15 28.63
C ASP A 54 4.21 4.94 28.09
N LEU A 55 3.01 4.73 28.57
CA LEU A 55 2.16 3.60 28.17
C LEU A 55 1.87 3.59 26.67
N GLY A 56 1.55 4.75 26.08
CA GLY A 56 1.25 4.87 24.66
C GLY A 56 2.45 4.50 23.79
N ARG A 57 3.65 4.99 24.15
CA ARG A 57 4.90 4.67 23.45
C ARG A 57 5.31 3.21 23.61
N ILE A 58 5.11 2.61 24.78
CA ILE A 58 5.33 1.17 24.97
C ILE A 58 4.44 0.36 24.01
N ARG A 59 3.16 0.68 23.96
CA ARG A 59 2.21 0.01 23.05
C ARG A 59 2.59 0.21 21.57
N TRP A 60 2.99 1.43 21.21
CA TRP A 60 3.43 1.72 19.86
C TRP A 60 4.68 0.93 19.46
N VAL A 61 5.71 0.90 20.31
CA VAL A 61 6.92 0.12 20.08
C VAL A 61 6.59 -1.37 20.02
N ALA A 62 5.72 -1.86 20.91
CA ALA A 62 5.26 -3.25 20.89
C ALA A 62 4.50 -3.60 19.59
N HIS A 63 3.61 -2.73 19.12
CA HIS A 63 2.91 -2.92 17.87
C HIS A 63 3.89 -2.94 16.69
N ARG A 64 4.79 -1.96 16.63
CA ARG A 64 5.76 -1.85 15.54
C ARG A 64 6.69 -3.08 15.48
N PHE A 65 7.22 -3.51 16.62
CA PHE A 65 8.15 -4.62 16.66
C PHE A 65 7.47 -5.98 16.52
N PHE A 66 6.44 -6.27 17.31
CA PHE A 66 5.83 -7.61 17.36
C PHE A 66 4.72 -7.81 16.33
N VAL A 67 3.90 -6.81 16.05
CA VAL A 67 2.80 -6.95 15.08
C VAL A 67 3.32 -6.69 13.67
N LEU A 68 3.82 -5.48 13.38
CA LEU A 68 4.32 -5.15 12.04
C LEU A 68 5.57 -5.95 11.70
N GLY A 69 6.48 -6.17 12.66
CA GLY A 69 7.69 -6.98 12.48
C GLY A 69 7.43 -8.47 12.28
N SER A 70 6.21 -8.96 12.56
CA SER A 70 5.79 -10.34 12.32
C SER A 70 4.98 -10.54 11.05
N LEU A 71 4.83 -9.48 10.23
CA LEU A 71 4.04 -9.55 9.00
C LEU A 71 4.54 -10.63 8.06
N THR A 72 3.67 -11.56 7.72
CA THR A 72 3.91 -12.57 6.70
C THR A 72 3.21 -12.16 5.41
N LYS A 73 3.95 -12.19 4.31
CA LYS A 73 3.38 -11.93 2.99
C LYS A 73 2.49 -13.09 2.59
N VAL A 74 1.27 -12.77 2.18
CA VAL A 74 0.30 -13.69 1.59
C VAL A 74 -0.06 -13.19 0.18
N ASP A 75 -0.72 -14.02 -0.64
CA ASP A 75 -0.98 -13.71 -2.05
C ASP A 75 -1.70 -12.38 -2.25
N TYR A 76 -2.68 -12.07 -1.42
CA TYR A 76 -3.49 -10.85 -1.51
C TYR A 76 -3.28 -9.92 -0.30
N GLY A 77 -2.02 -9.69 0.08
CA GLY A 77 -1.67 -8.75 1.15
C GLY A 77 -0.63 -9.27 2.12
N GLY A 78 -0.76 -8.91 3.37
CA GLY A 78 0.06 -9.36 4.49
C GLY A 78 -0.79 -9.54 5.75
N ALA A 79 -0.37 -10.45 6.60
CA ALA A 79 -0.99 -10.65 7.90
C ALA A 79 0.07 -10.76 8.99
N PRO A 80 -0.13 -10.14 10.15
CA PRO A 80 0.75 -10.35 11.29
C PRO A 80 0.62 -11.80 11.77
N ARG A 81 1.70 -12.35 12.29
CA ARG A 81 1.69 -13.65 12.96
C ARG A 81 1.46 -13.53 14.46
N ILE A 82 1.76 -12.35 14.99
CA ILE A 82 1.56 -12.01 16.40
C ILE A 82 0.67 -10.77 16.48
N GLU A 83 -0.22 -10.78 17.43
CA GLU A 83 -1.03 -9.64 17.84
C GLU A 83 -1.02 -9.56 19.37
N PHE A 84 -1.44 -8.42 19.93
CA PHE A 84 -1.59 -8.27 21.35
C PHE A 84 -2.94 -7.66 21.73
N ASN A 85 -3.39 -7.94 22.95
CA ASN A 85 -4.60 -7.34 23.49
C ASN A 85 -4.41 -7.00 24.97
N ASN A 86 -5.17 -6.02 25.44
CA ASN A 86 -5.22 -5.64 26.84
C ASN A 86 -5.81 -6.78 27.68
N LEU A 87 -5.26 -6.98 28.88
CA LEU A 87 -5.76 -7.95 29.87
C LEU A 87 -5.73 -9.43 29.42
N ARG A 88 -5.07 -9.74 28.29
CA ARG A 88 -4.87 -11.11 27.86
C ARG A 88 -3.57 -11.65 28.44
N ALA A 89 -3.56 -12.95 28.76
CA ALA A 89 -2.32 -13.62 29.11
C ALA A 89 -1.40 -13.72 27.90
N ASN A 90 -0.07 -13.69 28.12
CA ASN A 90 0.88 -13.93 27.05
C ASN A 90 0.88 -15.42 26.66
N GLU A 91 0.64 -15.71 25.39
CA GLU A 91 0.54 -17.06 24.82
C GLU A 91 1.74 -17.37 23.89
N VAL A 92 2.59 -16.36 23.62
CA VAL A 92 3.74 -16.51 22.71
C VAL A 92 5.02 -16.61 23.51
N SER A 93 5.87 -17.55 23.16
CA SER A 93 7.20 -17.72 23.78
C SER A 93 8.30 -17.28 22.82
N PHE A 94 9.24 -16.54 23.33
CA PHE A 94 10.39 -16.04 22.58
C PHE A 94 11.71 -16.57 23.14
N ALA A 95 12.74 -16.58 22.31
CA ALA A 95 14.06 -17.03 22.74
C ALA A 95 14.87 -15.91 23.40
N GLY A 96 15.71 -16.27 24.39
CA GLY A 96 16.75 -15.40 24.94
C GLY A 96 16.24 -14.12 25.62
N GLY A 97 16.93 -13.03 25.35
CA GLY A 97 16.62 -11.70 25.94
C GLY A 97 15.28 -11.14 25.53
N LEU A 98 14.77 -11.54 24.34
CA LEU A 98 13.48 -11.07 23.83
C LEU A 98 12.31 -11.54 24.73
N GLN A 99 12.41 -12.72 25.37
CA GLN A 99 11.41 -13.16 26.34
C GLN A 99 11.35 -12.22 27.55
N GLN A 100 12.49 -11.74 28.03
CA GLN A 100 12.56 -10.80 29.15
C GLN A 100 11.91 -9.46 28.76
N ASP A 101 12.12 -9.00 27.53
CA ASP A 101 11.52 -7.77 27.02
C ASP A 101 10.00 -7.90 26.90
N VAL A 102 9.51 -9.06 26.42
CA VAL A 102 8.07 -9.37 26.37
C VAL A 102 7.47 -9.35 27.76
N ASP A 103 8.09 -10.02 28.72
CA ASP A 103 7.62 -10.08 30.10
C ASP A 103 7.54 -8.67 30.72
N LEU A 104 8.56 -7.82 30.44
CA LEU A 104 8.59 -6.43 30.86
C LEU A 104 7.45 -5.60 30.23
N ILE A 105 7.22 -5.76 28.93
CA ILE A 105 6.12 -5.08 28.23
C ILE A 105 4.77 -5.54 28.78
N CYS A 106 4.58 -6.84 28.97
CA CYS A 106 3.35 -7.39 29.53
C CYS A 106 3.10 -6.83 30.96
N GLU A 107 4.12 -6.76 31.80
CA GLU A 107 4.03 -6.21 33.15
C GLU A 107 3.64 -4.72 33.13
N LYS A 108 4.36 -3.90 32.34
CA LYS A 108 4.21 -2.44 32.36
C LYS A 108 2.99 -1.93 31.61
N ALA A 109 2.64 -2.58 30.49
CA ALA A 109 1.55 -2.14 29.62
C ALA A 109 0.28 -2.99 29.74
N GLN A 110 0.29 -4.06 30.55
CA GLN A 110 -0.83 -5.02 30.72
C GLN A 110 -1.30 -5.60 29.38
N LEU A 111 -0.34 -5.96 28.54
CA LEU A 111 -0.57 -6.57 27.22
C LEU A 111 -0.26 -8.07 27.30
N GLY A 112 -1.02 -8.87 26.53
CA GLY A 112 -0.71 -10.25 26.28
C GLY A 112 -0.58 -10.48 24.78
N PHE A 113 0.55 -11.09 24.35
CA PHE A 113 0.79 -11.46 22.95
C PHE A 113 0.20 -12.84 22.67
N PHE A 114 -0.37 -12.99 21.49
CA PHE A 114 -0.94 -14.25 21.03
C PHE A 114 -0.64 -14.48 19.56
N HIS A 115 -0.64 -15.75 19.13
CA HIS A 115 -0.52 -16.09 17.73
C HIS A 115 -1.78 -15.66 16.99
N TYR A 116 -1.56 -14.84 15.97
CA TYR A 116 -2.62 -14.32 15.13
C TYR A 116 -2.56 -15.00 13.77
N GLY A 117 -3.56 -15.83 13.49
CA GLY A 117 -3.74 -16.38 12.15
C GLY A 117 -4.16 -15.27 11.18
N PRO A 118 -3.78 -15.37 9.90
CA PRO A 118 -4.26 -14.43 8.91
C PRO A 118 -5.79 -14.44 8.91
N PRO A 119 -6.45 -13.28 8.88
CA PRO A 119 -7.90 -13.23 8.71
C PRO A 119 -8.31 -14.00 7.46
N LEU A 120 -9.38 -14.77 7.53
CA LEU A 120 -9.83 -15.64 6.44
C LEU A 120 -9.98 -14.88 5.12
N TRP A 121 -10.51 -13.68 5.15
CA TRP A 121 -10.68 -12.83 3.98
C TRP A 121 -9.35 -12.44 3.29
N ARG A 122 -8.22 -12.42 3.99
CA ARG A 122 -6.89 -12.15 3.39
C ARG A 122 -6.30 -13.37 2.67
N LEU A 123 -6.93 -14.52 2.79
CA LEU A 123 -6.52 -15.77 2.15
C LEU A 123 -7.35 -16.11 0.91
N GLY A 124 -8.07 -15.15 0.34
CA GLY A 124 -8.90 -15.38 -0.83
C GLY A 124 -10.29 -15.93 -0.50
N HIS A 125 -10.73 -15.84 0.75
CA HIS A 125 -12.10 -16.23 1.14
C HIS A 125 -13.14 -15.14 0.86
N ILE A 126 -12.80 -14.15 0.06
CA ILE A 126 -13.74 -13.16 -0.45
C ILE A 126 -14.40 -13.75 -1.70
N GLU A 127 -15.72 -13.93 -1.67
CA GLU A 127 -16.45 -14.66 -2.71
C GLU A 127 -16.16 -14.13 -4.12
N PRO A 128 -16.21 -12.81 -4.43
CA PRO A 128 -15.89 -12.35 -5.77
C PRO A 128 -14.41 -12.56 -6.15
N LEU A 129 -13.47 -12.56 -5.20
CA LEU A 129 -12.06 -12.82 -5.46
C LEU A 129 -11.82 -14.29 -5.79
N GLU A 130 -12.48 -15.20 -5.08
CA GLU A 130 -12.46 -16.64 -5.41
C GLU A 130 -13.09 -16.91 -6.79
N ALA A 131 -14.21 -16.25 -7.07
CA ALA A 131 -14.88 -16.38 -8.35
C ALA A 131 -14.01 -15.88 -9.52
N LEU A 132 -13.21 -14.82 -9.33
CA LEU A 132 -12.27 -14.34 -10.34
C LEU A 132 -11.10 -15.32 -10.63
N GLN A 133 -10.83 -16.25 -9.74
CA GLN A 133 -9.83 -17.30 -9.91
C GLN A 133 -10.41 -18.54 -10.63
N ASP A 134 -11.73 -18.62 -10.75
CA ASP A 134 -12.46 -19.69 -11.43
C ASP A 134 -12.97 -19.16 -12.79
N GLY A 135 -12.45 -19.73 -13.87
CA GLY A 135 -12.74 -19.29 -15.24
C GLY A 135 -14.23 -19.20 -15.56
N ASP A 136 -15.04 -20.14 -15.07
CA ASP A 136 -16.48 -20.17 -15.34
C ASP A 136 -17.25 -19.10 -14.56
N ARG A 137 -16.82 -18.81 -13.34
CA ARG A 137 -17.44 -17.81 -12.45
C ARG A 137 -16.94 -16.39 -12.70
N ALA A 138 -15.71 -16.24 -13.21
CA ALA A 138 -15.05 -14.94 -13.40
C ALA A 138 -15.87 -13.99 -14.29
N THR A 139 -16.53 -14.50 -15.31
CA THR A 139 -17.32 -13.70 -16.28
C THR A 139 -18.41 -12.87 -15.58
N SER A 140 -19.09 -13.45 -14.60
CA SER A 140 -20.15 -12.74 -13.86
C SER A 140 -19.59 -11.61 -13.01
N VAL A 141 -18.47 -11.83 -12.35
CA VAL A 141 -17.80 -10.79 -11.52
C VAL A 141 -17.23 -9.69 -12.40
N ILE A 142 -16.58 -10.02 -13.51
CA ILE A 142 -16.07 -9.03 -14.47
C ILE A 142 -17.22 -8.16 -15.01
N LYS A 143 -18.36 -8.75 -15.33
CA LYS A 143 -19.54 -7.98 -15.75
C LYS A 143 -20.01 -7.02 -14.65
N ARG A 144 -20.02 -7.44 -13.39
CA ARG A 144 -20.32 -6.57 -12.24
C ARG A 144 -19.31 -5.42 -12.17
N ILE A 145 -18.02 -5.69 -12.25
CA ILE A 145 -16.97 -4.66 -12.26
C ILE A 145 -17.25 -3.61 -13.34
N LEU A 146 -17.53 -4.02 -14.56
CA LEU A 146 -17.80 -3.11 -15.67
C LEU A 146 -19.08 -2.27 -15.52
N THR A 147 -20.04 -2.72 -14.71
CA THR A 147 -21.33 -2.06 -14.53
C THR A 147 -21.46 -1.27 -13.24
N GLU A 148 -20.80 -1.71 -12.17
CA GLU A 148 -20.92 -1.10 -10.84
C GLU A 148 -19.87 0.00 -10.60
N TYR A 149 -18.67 -0.12 -11.20
CA TYR A 149 -17.65 0.92 -11.11
C TYR A 149 -17.96 2.12 -12.00
N PRO A 150 -17.73 3.35 -11.51
CA PRO A 150 -18.03 4.56 -12.28
C PRO A 150 -17.07 4.76 -13.45
N VAL A 151 -17.46 5.64 -14.35
CA VAL A 151 -16.63 6.09 -15.47
C VAL A 151 -15.96 7.40 -15.08
N PHE A 152 -14.65 7.43 -15.10
CA PHE A 152 -13.87 8.67 -15.01
C PHE A 152 -13.60 9.21 -16.42
N SER A 153 -13.86 10.49 -16.63
CA SER A 153 -13.56 11.15 -17.91
C SER A 153 -12.30 11.99 -17.78
N LEU A 154 -11.17 11.50 -18.30
CA LEU A 154 -9.93 12.27 -18.35
C LEU A 154 -10.05 13.36 -19.42
N GLN A 155 -10.19 14.61 -18.97
CA GLN A 155 -10.42 15.74 -19.85
C GLN A 155 -9.11 16.25 -20.49
N PRO A 156 -9.17 16.85 -21.70
CA PRO A 156 -8.08 17.63 -22.25
C PRO A 156 -7.65 18.75 -21.30
N GLY A 157 -6.33 19.02 -21.25
CA GLY A 157 -5.77 20.05 -20.37
C GLY A 157 -5.52 19.59 -18.92
N VAL A 158 -5.92 18.36 -18.57
CA VAL A 158 -5.55 17.77 -17.28
C VAL A 158 -4.24 17.00 -17.44
N PRO A 159 -3.12 17.48 -16.87
CA PRO A 159 -1.83 16.84 -17.03
C PRO A 159 -1.68 15.61 -16.12
N PHE A 160 -0.96 14.62 -16.62
CA PHE A 160 -0.45 13.51 -15.84
C PHE A 160 0.97 13.15 -16.29
N PHE A 161 1.66 12.34 -15.51
CA PHE A 161 3.09 12.08 -15.68
C PHE A 161 3.36 10.63 -16.04
N ARG A 162 4.37 10.45 -16.91
CA ARG A 162 4.98 9.15 -17.17
C ARG A 162 6.48 9.25 -16.97
N LEU A 163 7.00 8.52 -16.02
CA LEU A 163 8.43 8.38 -15.78
C LEU A 163 8.99 7.18 -16.53
N ARG A 164 10.19 7.34 -17.11
CA ARG A 164 10.95 6.25 -17.70
C ARG A 164 12.42 6.32 -17.30
N LYS A 165 13.02 5.13 -17.17
CA LYS A 165 14.44 4.94 -16.90
C LYS A 165 15.18 4.69 -18.22
N ASP A 166 16.40 5.19 -18.30
CA ASP A 166 17.38 4.87 -19.35
C ASP A 166 16.85 5.02 -20.79
N VAL A 167 16.16 6.12 -21.04
CA VAL A 167 15.56 6.43 -22.34
C VAL A 167 16.66 6.72 -23.36
N SER A 168 16.65 6.01 -24.49
CA SER A 168 17.70 6.13 -25.51
C SER A 168 17.66 7.47 -26.26
N ARG A 169 16.46 7.99 -26.51
CA ARG A 169 16.22 9.26 -27.21
C ARG A 169 15.30 10.16 -26.38
N PRO A 170 15.83 10.83 -25.33
CA PRO A 170 15.01 11.55 -24.37
C PRO A 170 14.13 12.66 -24.97
N GLY A 171 14.50 13.22 -26.12
CA GLY A 171 13.71 14.25 -26.82
C GLY A 171 12.61 13.69 -27.72
N ASP A 172 12.50 12.39 -27.88
CA ASP A 172 11.53 11.74 -28.75
C ASP A 172 10.28 11.35 -27.95
N ALA A 173 9.15 11.98 -28.25
CA ALA A 173 7.87 11.73 -27.60
C ALA A 173 7.43 10.26 -27.70
N THR A 174 7.81 9.55 -28.76
CA THR A 174 7.44 8.14 -28.97
C THR A 174 8.09 7.19 -27.97
N GLU A 175 9.21 7.58 -27.36
CA GLU A 175 9.84 6.83 -26.27
C GLU A 175 8.95 6.74 -25.02
N PHE A 176 7.99 7.66 -24.88
CA PHE A 176 7.07 7.68 -23.74
C PHE A 176 5.72 7.02 -24.04
N ASP A 177 5.54 6.43 -25.21
CA ASP A 177 4.35 5.62 -25.50
C ASP A 177 4.40 4.26 -24.77
N SER A 178 3.36 3.46 -24.93
CA SER A 178 3.31 2.08 -24.45
C SER A 178 4.50 1.28 -24.97
N ALA A 179 4.91 0.27 -24.22
CA ALA A 179 5.99 -0.62 -24.64
C ALA A 179 5.68 -1.24 -26.03
N PRO A 180 6.70 -1.49 -26.86
CA PRO A 180 6.51 -2.26 -28.09
C PRO A 180 5.90 -3.64 -27.79
N ASN A 181 5.12 -4.20 -28.75
CA ASN A 181 4.40 -5.46 -28.54
C ASN A 181 5.29 -6.62 -28.05
N LEU A 182 6.55 -6.67 -28.49
CA LEU A 182 7.49 -7.71 -28.04
C LEU A 182 7.87 -7.62 -26.55
N MET A 183 7.62 -6.47 -25.91
CA MET A 183 7.92 -6.22 -24.50
C MET A 183 6.64 -6.17 -23.63
N CYS A 184 5.47 -6.37 -24.23
CA CYS A 184 4.20 -6.43 -23.54
C CYS A 184 4.02 -7.77 -22.83
N GLY A 185 3.13 -7.80 -21.81
CA GLY A 185 2.78 -9.03 -21.09
C GLY A 185 3.52 -9.22 -19.77
N THR A 186 4.30 -8.24 -19.33
CA THR A 186 4.99 -8.25 -18.03
C THR A 186 4.32 -7.36 -16.99
N GLY A 187 3.55 -6.37 -17.42
CA GLY A 187 2.83 -5.45 -16.53
C GLY A 187 1.49 -6.01 -16.06
N ARG A 188 0.83 -5.24 -15.22
CA ARG A 188 -0.40 -5.62 -14.53
C ARG A 188 -1.61 -5.77 -15.49
N LEU A 189 -1.68 -4.94 -16.52
CA LEU A 189 -2.82 -4.85 -17.43
C LEU A 189 -2.47 -5.14 -18.88
N ASP A 190 -1.18 -5.11 -19.25
CA ASP A 190 -0.75 -5.30 -20.61
C ASP A 190 -0.68 -6.77 -21.00
N ALA A 191 -1.01 -7.06 -22.25
CA ALA A 191 -0.88 -8.35 -22.90
C ALA A 191 -0.19 -8.17 -24.26
N THR A 192 0.21 -9.26 -24.92
CA THR A 192 0.97 -9.22 -26.18
C THR A 192 0.24 -8.43 -27.27
N ASP A 193 -1.08 -8.47 -27.27
CA ASP A 193 -1.97 -7.78 -28.22
C ASP A 193 -2.64 -6.52 -27.64
N MET A 194 -2.33 -6.20 -26.40
CA MET A 194 -2.88 -5.05 -25.69
C MET A 194 -1.77 -4.30 -24.94
N PRO A 195 -0.96 -3.49 -25.63
CA PRO A 195 -0.03 -2.58 -24.99
C PRO A 195 -0.78 -1.57 -24.13
N VAL A 196 -0.16 -1.13 -23.03
CA VAL A 196 -0.74 -0.19 -22.07
C VAL A 196 0.27 0.87 -21.70
N LEU A 197 -0.14 2.15 -21.77
CA LEU A 197 0.62 3.26 -21.24
C LEU A 197 0.23 3.49 -19.79
N TYR A 198 1.21 3.41 -18.89
CA TYR A 198 1.03 3.68 -17.47
C TYR A 198 1.55 5.06 -17.09
N GLY A 199 0.85 5.75 -16.23
CA GLY A 199 1.21 7.04 -15.67
C GLY A 199 0.44 7.33 -14.37
N SER A 200 0.62 8.52 -13.81
CA SER A 200 -0.12 9.02 -12.65
C SER A 200 -0.16 10.54 -12.66
N SER A 201 -1.17 11.13 -12.03
CA SER A 201 -1.20 12.56 -11.72
C SER A 201 -0.21 12.95 -10.61
N ASP A 202 0.29 11.98 -9.84
CA ASP A 202 1.31 12.17 -8.81
C ASP A 202 2.69 11.73 -9.32
N LEU A 203 3.60 12.70 -9.51
CA LEU A 203 4.96 12.40 -10.00
C LEU A 203 5.76 11.53 -9.01
N GLN A 204 5.60 11.72 -7.70
CA GLN A 204 6.31 10.91 -6.73
C GLN A 204 5.82 9.45 -6.77
N LEU A 205 4.53 9.25 -7.05
CA LEU A 205 4.01 7.91 -7.28
C LEU A 205 4.69 7.25 -8.48
N CYS A 206 4.89 7.97 -9.58
CA CYS A 206 5.64 7.45 -10.75
C CYS A 206 7.07 7.02 -10.36
N VAL A 207 7.73 7.75 -9.45
CA VAL A 207 9.06 7.39 -8.93
C VAL A 207 9.01 6.05 -8.19
N HIS A 208 8.04 5.86 -7.30
CA HIS A 208 7.86 4.61 -6.55
C HIS A 208 7.51 3.43 -7.46
N GLU A 209 6.58 3.61 -8.40
CA GLU A 209 6.16 2.57 -9.34
C GLU A 209 7.33 2.11 -10.24
N CYS A 210 8.19 3.02 -10.65
CA CYS A 210 9.39 2.71 -11.43
C CYS A 210 10.52 2.11 -10.58
N ARG A 211 10.41 2.08 -9.24
CA ARG A 211 11.44 1.57 -8.32
C ARG A 211 12.81 2.13 -8.67
N VAL A 212 12.90 3.46 -8.74
CA VAL A 212 14.12 4.15 -9.16
C VAL A 212 15.23 4.06 -8.12
N THR A 213 16.46 4.07 -8.61
CA THR A 213 17.67 4.14 -7.80
C THR A 213 18.46 5.40 -8.14
N VAL A 214 19.48 5.72 -7.36
CA VAL A 214 20.32 6.91 -7.58
C VAL A 214 21.15 6.81 -8.89
N ASP A 215 21.31 5.62 -9.41
CA ASP A 215 22.10 5.34 -10.61
C ASP A 215 21.28 5.44 -11.92
N ASP A 216 19.95 5.49 -11.82
CA ASP A 216 19.06 5.51 -12.97
C ASP A 216 19.09 6.89 -13.69
N SER A 217 19.13 6.88 -15.01
CA SER A 217 18.89 8.07 -15.83
C SER A 217 17.40 8.24 -16.05
N LEU A 218 16.81 9.26 -15.42
CA LEU A 218 15.36 9.44 -15.32
C LEU A 218 14.87 10.55 -16.24
N HIS A 219 13.78 10.26 -16.98
CA HIS A 219 13.05 11.24 -17.77
C HIS A 219 11.57 11.14 -17.50
N VAL A 220 10.91 12.28 -17.39
CA VAL A 220 9.47 12.40 -17.20
C VAL A 220 8.84 13.13 -18.36
N ALA A 221 7.81 12.54 -18.95
CA ALA A 221 6.92 13.20 -19.89
C ALA A 221 5.67 13.69 -19.15
N THR A 222 5.29 14.95 -19.41
CA THR A 222 3.96 15.47 -19.06
C THR A 222 3.04 15.21 -20.23
N LEU A 223 1.98 14.47 -19.96
CA LEU A 223 1.00 14.00 -20.94
C LEU A 223 -0.32 14.68 -20.73
N GLU A 224 -1.04 14.95 -21.81
CA GLU A 224 -2.43 15.41 -21.80
C GLU A 224 -3.26 14.65 -22.83
N ALA A 225 -4.54 14.44 -22.52
CA ALA A 225 -5.48 13.92 -23.48
C ALA A 225 -5.81 14.96 -24.57
N THR A 226 -5.93 14.52 -25.81
CA THR A 226 -6.36 15.39 -26.95
C THR A 226 -7.87 15.47 -27.10
N ARG A 227 -8.59 14.49 -26.53
CA ARG A 227 -10.03 14.40 -26.40
C ARG A 227 -10.40 13.79 -25.05
N PRO A 228 -11.64 13.90 -24.57
CA PRO A 228 -12.06 13.17 -23.38
C PRO A 228 -11.80 11.66 -23.55
N LEU A 229 -11.11 11.04 -22.58
CA LEU A 229 -10.91 9.59 -22.54
C LEU A 229 -11.77 8.98 -21.44
N ARG A 230 -12.49 7.92 -21.77
CA ARG A 230 -13.34 7.16 -20.85
C ARG A 230 -12.51 6.12 -20.12
N LEU A 231 -12.29 6.29 -18.85
CA LEU A 231 -11.56 5.34 -18.00
C LEU A 231 -12.52 4.66 -17.03
N LEU A 232 -12.41 3.33 -16.89
CA LEU A 232 -13.10 2.62 -15.81
C LEU A 232 -12.39 2.95 -14.49
N ASP A 233 -13.11 3.51 -13.54
CA ASP A 233 -12.52 3.97 -12.27
C ASP A 233 -12.56 2.89 -11.20
N LEU A 234 -11.53 2.05 -11.17
CA LEU A 234 -11.36 1.01 -10.17
C LEU A 234 -10.77 1.53 -8.84
N THR A 235 -10.62 2.85 -8.70
CA THR A 235 -10.21 3.51 -7.45
C THR A 235 -11.40 3.98 -6.64
N ALA A 236 -12.57 4.02 -7.24
CA ALA A 236 -13.80 4.41 -6.56
C ALA A 236 -14.12 3.42 -5.43
N VAL A 237 -14.61 3.95 -4.32
CA VAL A 237 -15.11 3.17 -3.21
C VAL A 237 -16.60 2.94 -3.45
N LEU A 238 -17.00 1.68 -3.63
CA LEU A 238 -18.39 1.32 -3.85
C LEU A 238 -19.16 1.33 -2.52
N GLU A 239 -20.38 1.84 -2.57
CA GLU A 239 -21.34 1.67 -1.48
C GLU A 239 -22.00 0.30 -1.63
N GLU A 240 -21.70 -0.62 -0.73
CA GLU A 240 -22.19 -2.00 -0.79
C GLU A 240 -22.91 -2.36 0.51
N ASP A 241 -24.13 -2.88 0.40
CA ASP A 241 -24.87 -3.46 1.52
C ASP A 241 -24.57 -4.97 1.64
N CYS A 242 -23.31 -5.27 1.97
CA CYS A 242 -22.83 -6.65 2.09
C CYS A 242 -21.71 -6.76 3.13
N THR A 243 -21.39 -8.00 3.48
CA THR A 243 -20.23 -8.28 4.34
C THR A 243 -18.91 -8.12 3.58
N ALA A 244 -17.78 -8.02 4.31
CA ALA A 244 -16.46 -8.00 3.71
C ALA A 244 -16.17 -9.24 2.83
N PHE A 245 -16.82 -10.38 3.13
CA PHE A 245 -16.65 -11.62 2.37
C PHE A 245 -17.36 -11.63 1.01
N GLU A 246 -18.29 -10.73 0.80
CA GLU A 246 -19.09 -10.61 -0.43
C GLU A 246 -18.75 -9.34 -1.21
N SER A 247 -17.84 -8.51 -0.70
CA SER A 247 -17.52 -7.20 -1.23
C SER A 247 -16.76 -7.27 -2.56
N LEU A 248 -17.35 -6.70 -3.61
CA LEU A 248 -16.70 -6.48 -4.89
C LEU A 248 -15.61 -5.42 -4.78
N ASP A 249 -15.87 -4.36 -4.00
CA ASP A 249 -14.94 -3.27 -3.79
C ASP A 249 -13.65 -3.74 -3.12
N MET A 250 -13.75 -4.51 -2.03
CA MET A 250 -12.57 -5.12 -1.40
C MET A 250 -11.82 -6.07 -2.34
N THR A 251 -12.56 -6.85 -3.13
CA THR A 251 -11.98 -7.76 -4.12
C THR A 251 -11.10 -7.01 -5.11
N VAL A 252 -11.62 -5.95 -5.73
CA VAL A 252 -10.88 -5.17 -6.73
C VAL A 252 -9.65 -4.52 -6.10
N HIS A 253 -9.79 -3.94 -4.92
CA HIS A 253 -8.67 -3.29 -4.25
C HIS A 253 -7.56 -4.29 -3.87
N LEU A 254 -7.91 -5.43 -3.28
CA LEU A 254 -6.94 -6.49 -2.95
C LEU A 254 -6.25 -7.03 -4.21
N LEU A 255 -7.00 -7.21 -5.30
CA LEU A 255 -6.45 -7.66 -6.58
C LEU A 255 -5.38 -6.69 -7.11
N PHE A 256 -5.64 -5.38 -7.07
CA PHE A 256 -4.72 -4.37 -7.58
C PHE A 256 -3.56 -4.05 -6.63
N LEU A 257 -3.68 -4.37 -5.35
CA LEU A 257 -2.58 -4.30 -4.38
C LEU A 257 -1.74 -5.59 -4.33
N ALA A 258 -2.22 -6.68 -4.91
CA ALA A 258 -1.52 -7.96 -4.92
C ALA A 258 -0.30 -7.97 -5.87
N GLY A 259 0.55 -8.97 -5.72
CA GLY A 259 1.74 -9.18 -6.53
C GLY A 259 1.44 -9.72 -7.94
N THR A 260 2.49 -10.21 -8.60
CA THR A 260 2.43 -10.66 -10.01
C THR A 260 1.51 -11.87 -10.24
N HIS A 261 1.24 -12.66 -9.20
CA HIS A 261 0.30 -13.79 -9.29
C HIS A 261 -1.13 -13.36 -9.65
N SER A 262 -1.51 -12.09 -9.35
CA SER A 262 -2.84 -11.55 -9.68
C SER A 262 -2.93 -10.98 -11.10
N TYR A 263 -1.82 -10.83 -11.82
CA TYR A 263 -1.79 -10.17 -13.14
C TYR A 263 -2.66 -10.87 -14.20
N PRO A 264 -2.76 -12.20 -14.26
CA PRO A 264 -3.69 -12.84 -15.20
C PRO A 264 -5.14 -12.34 -15.04
N ILE A 265 -5.60 -12.19 -13.79
CA ILE A 265 -6.96 -11.71 -13.50
C ILE A 265 -7.10 -10.24 -13.89
N SER A 266 -6.18 -9.36 -13.47
CA SER A 266 -6.26 -7.94 -13.80
C SER A 266 -6.15 -7.68 -15.30
N ARG A 267 -5.40 -8.49 -16.06
CA ARG A 267 -5.36 -8.45 -17.54
C ARG A 267 -6.69 -8.83 -18.17
N THR A 268 -7.37 -9.84 -17.62
CA THR A 268 -8.72 -10.22 -18.10
C THR A 268 -9.72 -9.10 -17.86
N ILE A 269 -9.66 -8.43 -16.70
CA ILE A 269 -10.47 -7.23 -16.43
C ILE A 269 -10.13 -6.10 -17.41
N GLY A 270 -8.84 -5.85 -17.67
CA GLY A 270 -8.39 -4.84 -18.62
C GLY A 270 -8.87 -5.11 -20.06
N ALA A 271 -8.79 -6.37 -20.52
CA ALA A 271 -9.29 -6.78 -21.82
C ALA A 271 -10.79 -6.57 -21.91
N ALA A 272 -11.56 -7.00 -20.92
CA ALA A 272 -13.01 -6.81 -20.87
C ALA A 272 -13.40 -5.31 -20.84
N ALA A 273 -12.64 -4.47 -20.13
CA ALA A 273 -12.86 -3.02 -20.14
C ALA A 273 -12.59 -2.41 -21.53
N LYS A 274 -11.53 -2.83 -22.21
CA LYS A 274 -11.23 -2.42 -23.60
C LYS A 274 -12.35 -2.85 -24.56
N ASP A 275 -12.82 -4.09 -24.46
CA ASP A 275 -13.91 -4.62 -25.30
C ASP A 275 -15.25 -3.91 -25.03
N ALA A 276 -15.47 -3.42 -23.81
CA ALA A 276 -16.60 -2.58 -23.43
C ALA A 276 -16.46 -1.11 -23.88
N GLY A 277 -15.38 -0.76 -24.62
CA GLY A 277 -15.17 0.55 -25.21
C GLY A 277 -14.59 1.61 -24.26
N PHE A 278 -13.92 1.19 -23.17
CA PHE A 278 -13.13 2.10 -22.37
C PHE A 278 -11.79 2.39 -23.06
N ASP A 279 -11.30 3.63 -22.92
CA ASP A 279 -9.95 4.02 -23.37
C ASP A 279 -8.86 3.52 -22.44
N GLY A 280 -9.21 3.16 -21.20
CA GLY A 280 -8.30 2.73 -20.16
C GLY A 280 -8.96 2.51 -18.81
N VAL A 281 -8.15 2.40 -17.75
CA VAL A 281 -8.62 2.24 -16.37
C VAL A 281 -7.82 3.13 -15.42
N LEU A 282 -8.47 3.58 -14.34
CA LEU A 282 -7.81 4.03 -13.12
C LEU A 282 -7.76 2.87 -12.14
N PHE A 283 -6.65 2.67 -11.46
CA PHE A 283 -6.52 1.61 -10.46
C PHE A 283 -5.66 2.06 -9.28
N PRO A 284 -5.94 1.54 -8.05
CA PRO A 284 -5.22 1.95 -6.86
C PRO A 284 -3.73 1.58 -6.94
N SER A 285 -2.86 2.52 -6.56
CA SER A 285 -1.44 2.22 -6.46
C SER A 285 -1.12 1.47 -5.17
N TYR A 286 -0.23 0.50 -5.27
CA TYR A 286 0.37 -0.15 -4.11
C TYR A 286 1.08 0.85 -3.17
N PHE A 287 1.59 1.95 -3.72
CA PHE A 287 2.33 2.97 -2.98
C PHE A 287 1.45 4.10 -2.43
N SER A 288 0.12 3.95 -2.47
CA SER A 288 -0.81 4.94 -1.90
C SER A 288 -0.48 5.27 -0.45
N LEU A 289 -0.18 4.27 0.38
CA LEU A 289 0.22 4.45 1.78
C LEU A 289 1.40 5.42 1.95
N LEU A 290 2.44 5.31 1.10
CA LEU A 290 3.61 6.20 1.16
C LEU A 290 3.27 7.66 0.80
N ARG A 291 2.18 7.87 0.08
CA ARG A 291 1.73 9.19 -0.37
C ARG A 291 0.71 9.83 0.57
N THR A 292 -0.17 9.03 1.14
CA THR A 292 -1.28 9.51 1.99
C THR A 292 -0.97 9.39 3.48
N GLY A 293 -0.01 8.54 3.86
CA GLY A 293 0.29 8.22 5.26
C GLY A 293 -0.79 7.36 5.95
N ALA A 294 -1.84 6.99 5.24
CA ALA A 294 -2.98 6.28 5.80
C ALA A 294 -3.08 4.85 5.21
N PRO A 295 -3.18 3.82 6.07
CA PRO A 295 -3.41 2.47 5.59
C PRO A 295 -4.79 2.39 4.94
N PHE A 296 -4.80 1.70 3.83
CA PHE A 296 -5.96 1.41 3.05
C PHE A 296 -6.50 0.01 3.45
N LEU A 297 -7.78 -0.21 3.50
CA LEU A 297 -8.41 -1.44 4.00
C LEU A 297 -8.23 -1.67 5.52
N GLU A 298 -8.50 -0.66 6.33
CA GLU A 298 -8.67 -0.85 7.77
C GLU A 298 -9.95 -1.65 8.05
N THR A 299 -9.84 -2.67 8.88
CA THR A 299 -10.99 -3.44 9.36
C THR A 299 -11.14 -3.27 10.86
N ALA A 300 -12.35 -3.01 11.33
CA ALA A 300 -12.71 -3.08 12.74
C ALA A 300 -13.58 -4.31 12.97
N TYR A 301 -13.16 -5.24 13.83
CA TYR A 301 -13.91 -6.45 14.18
C TYR A 301 -14.38 -7.29 12.98
N GLY A 302 -13.58 -7.36 11.92
CA GLY A 302 -13.93 -8.09 10.70
C GLY A 302 -14.88 -7.37 9.75
N LEU A 303 -15.29 -6.14 10.09
CA LEU A 303 -16.02 -5.25 9.20
C LEU A 303 -15.04 -4.25 8.57
N THR A 304 -15.20 -4.00 7.29
CA THR A 304 -14.44 -2.92 6.66
C THR A 304 -14.95 -1.58 7.19
N ALA A 305 -14.06 -0.60 7.39
CA ALA A 305 -14.48 0.77 7.70
C ALA A 305 -15.43 1.34 6.64
N ARG A 306 -15.42 0.81 5.44
CA ARG A 306 -16.27 1.15 4.29
C ARG A 306 -17.75 0.80 4.48
N ALA A 307 -18.05 -0.17 5.35
CA ALA A 307 -19.43 -0.52 5.71
C ALA A 307 -20.14 0.57 6.53
N PHE A 308 -19.41 1.59 6.99
CA PHE A 308 -20.01 2.68 7.75
C PHE A 308 -20.46 3.82 6.83
N PRO A 309 -21.70 4.32 6.98
CA PRO A 309 -22.18 5.44 6.18
C PRO A 309 -21.22 6.65 6.22
N GLY A 310 -20.94 7.24 5.06
CA GLY A 310 -20.08 8.41 4.94
C GLY A 310 -18.57 8.11 4.95
N SER A 311 -18.15 6.86 5.05
CA SER A 311 -16.74 6.50 5.00
C SER A 311 -16.14 6.55 3.60
N ALA A 312 -16.96 6.43 2.54
CA ALA A 312 -16.49 6.30 1.16
C ALA A 312 -15.55 7.45 0.74
N ALA A 313 -15.91 8.69 1.05
CA ALA A 313 -15.07 9.85 0.74
C ALA A 313 -13.72 9.78 1.46
N ARG A 314 -13.73 9.48 2.76
CA ARG A 314 -12.52 9.34 3.57
C ARG A 314 -11.62 8.19 3.11
N GLU A 315 -12.22 7.06 2.75
CA GLU A 315 -11.48 5.92 2.22
C GLU A 315 -10.91 6.23 0.82
N GLY A 316 -11.65 6.96 -0.01
CA GLY A 316 -11.18 7.42 -1.32
C GLY A 316 -9.95 8.34 -1.23
N GLU A 317 -9.85 9.20 -0.21
CA GLU A 317 -8.68 10.07 0.02
C GLU A 317 -7.39 9.28 0.32
N LYS A 318 -7.50 8.03 0.75
CA LYS A 318 -6.36 7.14 0.99
C LYS A 318 -5.79 6.51 -0.28
N ILE A 319 -6.45 6.70 -1.42
CA ILE A 319 -6.10 6.07 -2.69
C ILE A 319 -5.47 7.08 -3.62
N VAL A 320 -4.27 6.77 -4.11
CA VAL A 320 -3.65 7.53 -5.19
C VAL A 320 -3.73 6.69 -6.47
N PRO A 321 -4.38 7.20 -7.54
CA PRO A 321 -4.62 6.43 -8.75
C PRO A 321 -3.37 6.30 -9.62
N ASN A 322 -3.21 5.11 -10.18
CA ASN A 322 -2.47 4.90 -11.42
C ASN A 322 -3.43 5.04 -12.61
N ILE A 323 -2.93 5.63 -13.69
CA ILE A 323 -3.64 5.78 -14.97
C ILE A 323 -3.07 4.75 -15.96
N ALA A 324 -3.92 3.92 -16.53
CA ALA A 324 -3.57 3.00 -17.60
C ALA A 324 -4.40 3.31 -18.84
N VAL A 325 -3.76 3.65 -19.96
CA VAL A 325 -4.43 3.92 -21.25
C VAL A 325 -4.08 2.80 -22.22
N PHE A 326 -5.11 2.16 -22.78
CA PHE A 326 -4.95 1.02 -23.68
C PHE A 326 -4.42 1.43 -25.05
N GLY A 327 -3.69 0.53 -25.71
CA GLY A 327 -3.10 0.73 -27.04
C GLY A 327 -1.85 1.58 -27.00
N ARG A 328 -1.60 2.30 -28.06
CA ARG A 328 -0.47 3.23 -28.23
C ARG A 328 -0.96 4.68 -28.31
N PRO A 329 -1.39 5.25 -27.21
CA PRO A 329 -2.18 6.48 -27.23
C PRO A 329 -1.43 7.71 -27.73
N ILE A 330 -0.09 7.74 -27.68
CA ILE A 330 0.70 8.84 -28.27
C ILE A 330 0.75 8.67 -29.79
N ALA A 331 1.08 7.47 -30.29
CA ALA A 331 1.11 7.20 -31.71
C ALA A 331 -0.29 7.36 -32.37
N ASP A 332 -1.34 6.97 -31.64
CA ASP A 332 -2.74 7.10 -32.07
C ASP A 332 -3.27 8.54 -31.98
N GLY A 333 -2.50 9.48 -31.48
CA GLY A 333 -2.90 10.89 -31.31
C GLY A 333 -3.95 11.13 -30.22
N ARG A 334 -4.23 10.16 -29.32
CA ARG A 334 -5.14 10.31 -28.17
C ARG A 334 -4.49 11.01 -26.99
N LEU A 335 -3.16 10.91 -26.88
CA LEU A 335 -2.36 11.66 -25.91
C LEU A 335 -1.32 12.49 -26.64
N VAL A 336 -0.97 13.63 -26.08
CA VAL A 336 0.13 14.50 -26.51
C VAL A 336 1.13 14.67 -25.40
N VAL A 337 2.41 14.62 -25.75
CA VAL A 337 3.52 14.97 -24.86
C VAL A 337 3.69 16.49 -24.88
N ARG A 338 3.45 17.15 -23.76
CA ARG A 338 3.61 18.63 -23.63
C ARG A 338 5.04 19.04 -23.42
N CYS A 339 5.73 18.30 -22.55
CA CYS A 339 7.15 18.49 -22.32
C CYS A 339 7.79 17.21 -21.81
N ILE A 340 9.10 17.14 -21.95
CA ILE A 340 9.93 16.08 -21.41
C ILE A 340 11.01 16.74 -20.57
N ASN A 341 11.16 16.30 -19.32
CA ASN A 341 12.17 16.80 -18.40
C ASN A 341 13.09 15.67 -17.96
N ARG A 342 14.38 15.97 -17.82
CA ARG A 342 15.28 15.11 -17.07
C ARG A 342 15.01 15.28 -15.59
N VAL A 343 14.90 14.17 -14.86
CA VAL A 343 14.78 14.14 -13.41
C VAL A 343 16.07 13.55 -12.83
N TYR A 344 16.55 14.09 -11.72
CA TYR A 344 17.64 13.51 -10.97
C TYR A 344 17.24 13.28 -9.53
N LEU A 345 17.47 12.06 -9.03
CA LEU A 345 17.21 11.69 -7.67
C LEU A 345 18.36 12.20 -6.79
N ARG A 346 18.07 13.13 -5.89
CA ARG A 346 19.08 13.70 -4.99
C ARG A 346 19.37 12.82 -3.79
N GLN A 347 18.35 12.12 -3.32
CA GLN A 347 18.41 11.30 -2.12
C GLN A 347 17.33 10.22 -2.17
N ALA A 348 17.68 9.01 -1.73
CA ALA A 348 16.74 7.96 -1.36
C ALA A 348 16.83 7.76 0.16
N ALA A 349 15.69 7.69 0.83
CA ALA A 349 15.60 7.40 2.26
C ALA A 349 14.83 6.09 2.46
N TYR A 350 15.28 5.30 3.43
CA TYR A 350 14.63 4.06 3.82
C TYR A 350 14.10 4.20 5.24
N ASP A 351 12.85 3.80 5.45
CA ASP A 351 12.31 3.60 6.80
C ASP A 351 12.44 2.11 7.14
N LEU A 352 13.17 1.82 8.21
CA LEU A 352 13.45 0.46 8.66
C LEU A 352 12.77 0.24 10.00
N GLY A 353 12.10 -0.88 10.14
CA GLY A 353 11.59 -1.41 11.39
C GLY A 353 12.29 -2.72 11.73
N PHE A 354 12.29 -3.05 13.01
CA PHE A 354 12.77 -4.33 13.51
C PHE A 354 11.59 -5.24 13.84
N GLY A 355 11.87 -6.54 13.96
CA GLY A 355 10.90 -7.52 14.40
C GLY A 355 11.58 -8.80 14.89
N PRO A 356 10.83 -9.70 15.54
CA PRO A 356 11.38 -10.96 16.01
C PRO A 356 11.86 -11.82 14.83
N ALA A 357 13.09 -12.33 14.91
CA ALA A 357 13.68 -13.14 13.84
C ALA A 357 13.02 -14.52 13.72
N GLN A 358 12.47 -15.03 14.83
CA GLN A 358 11.77 -16.32 14.90
C GLN A 358 10.45 -16.14 15.65
N ILE A 359 9.39 -16.71 15.09
CA ILE A 359 8.03 -16.62 15.62
C ILE A 359 7.40 -18.02 15.55
#